data_4ded6fe99ed8c968c965d8c8b2a530be
#
_entry.id   4ded6fe99ed8c968c965d8c8b2a530be
#
_cell.length_a   1.000
_cell.length_b   1.000
_cell.length_c   1.000
_cell.angle_alpha   90.00
_cell.angle_beta   90.00
_cell.angle_gamma   90.00
#
_symmetry.space_group_name_H-M   'P 1'
#
loop_
_entity.id
_entity.type
_entity.pdbx_description
1 polymer ?
#
loop_
_entity_poly.entity_id
_entity_poly.type
_entity_poly.pdbx_seq_one_letter_code
_entity_poly.pdbx_strand_id
1 'polypeptide(L)'
;MKKILSITFSILFIVSCGGGGGGSTPITPVPTVNLSADPTSVLLANTSTLTWSSTNAISCSASWTTQTGTSGSEAVTISAAGNNNFSITCTGEGGSGSASVTVEGYRNTDGVVVDGYISGAEVCIDEDESWTCDSNENSTTSDNDGKFTIRYANGNLVSIGGTDLDSQ
;
A
#
# COMPACT_ATOMS: atom_id res chain seq x y z
N MET A 1 19.68 71.99 46.84
CA MET A 1 20.83 71.17 47.22
C MET A 1 20.37 69.75 47.44
N LYS A 2 20.50 68.87 46.41
CA LYS A 2 20.12 67.45 46.51
C LYS A 2 21.40 66.64 46.56
N LYS A 3 21.58 65.91 47.63
CA LYS A 3 22.70 64.99 47.85
C LYS A 3 22.39 63.70 47.07
N ILE A 4 23.30 63.34 46.17
CA ILE A 4 23.30 62.07 45.48
C ILE A 4 24.05 61.04 46.29
N LEU A 5 23.37 60.01 46.78
CA LEU A 5 23.96 58.88 47.49
C LEU A 5 24.40 57.84 46.48
N SER A 6 25.72 57.66 46.32
CA SER A 6 26.31 56.64 45.48
C SER A 6 26.36 55.33 46.26
N ILE A 7 25.61 54.32 45.79
CA ILE A 7 25.63 52.95 46.30
C ILE A 7 26.55 52.15 45.39
N THR A 8 27.73 51.79 45.83
CA THR A 8 28.63 50.84 45.19
C THR A 8 28.16 49.44 45.49
N PHE A 9 27.66 48.79 44.46
CA PHE A 9 27.25 47.36 44.50
C PHE A 9 28.47 46.49 44.20
N SER A 10 28.99 45.84 45.21
CA SER A 10 30.11 44.89 45.10
C SER A 10 29.56 43.56 44.57
N ILE A 11 29.86 43.24 43.31
CA ILE A 11 29.49 41.95 42.74
C ILE A 11 30.54 40.90 43.08
N LEU A 12 30.15 39.97 43.93
CA LEU A 12 30.95 38.81 44.30
C LEU A 12 30.82 37.77 43.19
N PHE A 13 31.84 37.59 42.35
CA PHE A 13 31.90 36.48 41.38
C PHE A 13 32.16 35.17 42.11
N ILE A 14 31.12 34.34 42.24
CA ILE A 14 31.30 32.94 42.61
C ILE A 14 31.62 32.18 41.31
N VAL A 15 32.89 31.83 41.12
CA VAL A 15 33.30 30.89 40.07
C VAL A 15 32.87 29.51 40.55
N SER A 16 31.72 29.06 40.10
CA SER A 16 31.30 27.66 40.20
C SER A 16 31.93 26.88 39.04
N CYS A 17 33.06 26.26 39.34
CA CYS A 17 33.62 25.20 38.49
C CYS A 17 32.84 23.93 38.82
N GLY A 18 31.94 23.51 37.93
CA GLY A 18 31.20 22.29 38.17
C GLY A 18 30.29 21.92 37.00
N GLY A 19 30.63 20.86 36.35
CA GLY A 19 29.65 20.08 35.62
C GLY A 19 29.90 19.97 34.12
N GLY A 20 30.45 18.84 33.74
CA GLY A 20 30.58 18.42 32.34
C GLY A 20 29.29 18.59 31.58
N GLY A 21 29.29 19.49 30.63
CA GLY A 21 28.25 19.56 29.60
C GLY A 21 28.34 18.31 28.77
N GLY A 22 27.50 17.32 29.06
CA GLY A 22 27.19 16.27 28.13
C GLY A 22 26.52 16.94 26.94
N GLY A 23 27.27 17.20 25.87
CA GLY A 23 26.73 17.66 24.60
C GLY A 23 25.79 16.57 24.11
N SER A 24 24.48 16.80 24.19
CA SER A 24 23.51 16.01 23.46
C SER A 24 23.83 16.21 22.00
N THR A 25 24.42 15.22 21.34
CA THR A 25 24.52 15.21 19.88
C THR A 25 23.10 15.34 19.35
N PRO A 26 22.83 16.28 18.43
CA PRO A 26 21.51 16.38 17.82
C PRO A 26 21.16 15.02 17.19
N ILE A 27 20.03 14.44 17.61
CA ILE A 27 19.55 13.20 17.03
C ILE A 27 18.99 13.57 15.65
N THR A 28 19.67 13.16 14.59
CA THR A 28 19.16 13.33 13.22
C THR A 28 17.99 12.38 13.03
N PRO A 29 16.81 12.86 12.66
CA PRO A 29 15.63 12.01 12.52
C PRO A 29 15.79 11.04 11.32
N VAL A 30 15.32 9.81 11.52
CA VAL A 30 15.23 8.82 10.45
C VAL A 30 14.18 9.23 9.40
N PRO A 31 14.37 8.87 8.14
CA PRO A 31 13.39 9.11 7.10
C PRO A 31 12.02 8.46 7.41
N THR A 32 10.95 9.23 7.19
CA THR A 32 9.60 8.70 7.12
C THR A 32 9.21 8.59 5.65
N VAL A 33 8.68 7.43 5.23
CA VAL A 33 8.37 7.14 3.84
C VAL A 33 6.91 6.77 3.70
N ASN A 34 6.22 7.33 2.71
CA ASN A 34 4.90 6.91 2.25
C ASN A 34 5.03 6.35 0.84
N LEU A 35 4.29 5.28 0.56
CA LEU A 35 4.13 4.69 -0.77
C LEU A 35 2.66 4.33 -0.98
N SER A 36 2.09 4.75 -2.09
CA SER A 36 0.71 4.45 -2.49
C SER A 36 0.66 3.96 -3.92
N ALA A 37 -0.42 3.27 -4.27
CA ALA A 37 -0.71 2.79 -5.61
C ALA A 37 -2.13 3.20 -6.02
N ASP A 38 -2.29 3.61 -7.26
CA ASP A 38 -3.59 3.93 -7.84
C ASP A 38 -3.63 3.49 -9.32
N PRO A 39 -4.57 2.60 -9.68
CA PRO A 39 -5.44 1.80 -8.80
C PRO A 39 -4.69 0.70 -8.04
N THR A 40 -5.23 0.22 -6.91
CA THR A 40 -4.68 -0.89 -6.12
C THR A 40 -5.01 -2.27 -6.69
N SER A 41 -5.81 -2.31 -7.75
CA SER A 41 -6.20 -3.54 -8.44
C SER A 41 -6.38 -3.25 -9.92
N VAL A 42 -5.72 -4.04 -10.80
CA VAL A 42 -5.69 -3.82 -12.24
C VAL A 42 -5.79 -5.14 -13.02
N LEU A 43 -6.41 -5.05 -14.20
CA LEU A 43 -6.35 -6.14 -15.18
C LEU A 43 -4.89 -6.35 -15.62
N LEU A 44 -4.47 -7.61 -15.76
CA LEU A 44 -3.11 -7.95 -16.20
C LEU A 44 -2.72 -7.20 -17.47
N ALA A 45 -1.46 -6.88 -17.60
CA ALA A 45 -0.85 -6.04 -18.63
C ALA A 45 -1.24 -4.54 -18.58
N ASN A 46 -2.12 -4.12 -17.65
CA ASN A 46 -2.37 -2.72 -17.37
C ASN A 46 -1.42 -2.19 -16.28
N THR A 47 -1.45 -0.87 -16.08
CA THR A 47 -0.55 -0.18 -15.17
C THR A 47 -1.26 0.29 -13.90
N SER A 48 -0.50 0.32 -12.80
CA SER A 48 -0.81 1.06 -11.58
C SER A 48 0.25 2.15 -11.40
N THR A 49 -0.14 3.32 -10.96
CA THR A 49 0.79 4.42 -10.66
C THR A 49 1.19 4.33 -9.21
N LEU A 50 2.48 4.07 -8.97
CA LEU A 50 3.08 4.13 -7.64
C LEU A 50 3.54 5.55 -7.37
N THR A 51 3.13 6.10 -6.22
CA THR A 51 3.51 7.46 -5.80
C THR A 51 4.16 7.39 -4.42
N TRP A 52 5.33 8.01 -4.28
CA TRP A 52 6.04 8.04 -3.01
C TRP A 52 6.38 9.46 -2.59
N SER A 53 6.52 9.62 -1.27
CA SER A 53 7.04 10.82 -0.63
C SER A 53 7.78 10.45 0.64
N SER A 54 8.79 11.23 0.99
CA SER A 54 9.55 11.03 2.22
C SER A 54 9.93 12.34 2.89
N THR A 55 10.15 12.29 4.18
CA THR A 55 10.73 13.38 4.98
C THR A 55 12.05 12.92 5.57
N ASN A 56 12.99 13.85 5.81
CA ASN A 56 14.33 13.59 6.36
C ASN A 56 15.19 12.64 5.49
N ALA A 57 14.81 12.41 4.23
CA ALA A 57 15.57 11.61 3.28
C ALA A 57 16.43 12.50 2.37
N ILE A 58 17.54 11.93 1.90
CA ILE A 58 18.42 12.48 0.86
C ILE A 58 18.14 11.83 -0.48
N SER A 59 17.88 10.53 -0.48
CA SER A 59 17.58 9.76 -1.69
C SER A 59 16.71 8.56 -1.38
N CYS A 60 15.97 8.09 -2.38
CA CYS A 60 15.17 6.86 -2.33
C CYS A 60 15.62 5.91 -3.44
N SER A 61 15.38 4.59 -3.24
CA SER A 61 15.66 3.56 -4.23
C SER A 61 14.63 2.43 -4.16
N ALA A 62 14.27 1.89 -5.33
CA ALA A 62 13.41 0.73 -5.46
C ALA A 62 13.78 -0.05 -6.73
N SER A 63 13.41 -1.34 -6.80
CA SER A 63 13.70 -2.19 -7.97
C SER A 63 12.82 -1.88 -9.20
N TRP A 64 11.70 -1.21 -8.99
CA TRP A 64 10.68 -0.93 -10.00
C TRP A 64 10.79 0.47 -10.61
N THR A 65 11.75 1.31 -10.18
CA THR A 65 12.02 2.63 -10.74
C THR A 65 13.52 2.94 -10.72
N THR A 66 13.97 3.78 -11.64
CA THR A 66 15.33 4.34 -11.67
C THR A 66 15.41 5.72 -11.01
N GLN A 67 14.29 6.29 -10.59
CA GLN A 67 14.23 7.58 -9.91
C GLN A 67 14.80 7.47 -8.50
N THR A 68 15.60 8.45 -8.09
CA THR A 68 16.24 8.52 -6.77
C THR A 68 15.75 9.68 -5.91
N GLY A 69 14.76 10.44 -6.38
CA GLY A 69 14.18 11.57 -5.66
C GLY A 69 13.48 11.16 -4.36
N THR A 70 13.42 12.08 -3.42
CA THR A 70 12.72 11.89 -2.14
C THR A 70 11.19 11.87 -2.28
N SER A 71 10.68 12.19 -3.45
CA SER A 71 9.30 12.04 -3.88
C SER A 71 9.24 11.82 -5.39
N GLY A 72 8.18 11.19 -5.86
CA GLY A 72 7.96 10.95 -7.28
C GLY A 72 6.80 10.04 -7.54
N SER A 73 6.61 9.69 -8.83
CA SER A 73 5.63 8.71 -9.27
C SER A 73 6.16 7.92 -10.47
N GLU A 74 5.72 6.66 -10.59
CA GLU A 74 6.09 5.75 -11.67
C GLU A 74 4.91 4.86 -12.01
N ALA A 75 4.62 4.68 -13.30
CA ALA A 75 3.63 3.72 -13.77
C ALA A 75 4.28 2.36 -13.93
N VAL A 76 3.81 1.36 -13.18
CA VAL A 76 4.31 -0.01 -13.25
C VAL A 76 3.28 -0.91 -13.89
N THR A 77 3.72 -1.76 -14.83
CA THR A 77 2.85 -2.75 -15.47
C THR A 77 2.73 -3.99 -14.58
N ILE A 78 1.49 -4.42 -14.31
CA ILE A 78 1.21 -5.61 -13.51
C ILE A 78 1.11 -6.81 -14.44
N SER A 79 2.04 -7.73 -14.35
CA SER A 79 2.14 -8.90 -15.22
C SER A 79 1.78 -10.23 -14.55
N ALA A 80 1.72 -10.26 -13.21
CA ALA A 80 1.38 -11.45 -12.44
C ALA A 80 -0.01 -11.32 -11.80
N ALA A 81 -0.80 -12.40 -11.86
CA ALA A 81 -2.06 -12.50 -11.13
C ALA A 81 -1.81 -12.60 -9.62
N GLY A 82 -2.76 -12.12 -8.83
CA GLY A 82 -2.67 -12.04 -7.38
C GLY A 82 -1.88 -10.83 -6.90
N ASN A 83 -1.35 -10.92 -5.68
CA ASN A 83 -0.71 -9.82 -4.99
C ASN A 83 0.71 -9.54 -5.49
N ASN A 84 0.91 -8.35 -6.05
CA ASN A 84 2.21 -7.81 -6.45
C ASN A 84 2.66 -6.80 -5.40
N ASN A 85 3.75 -7.10 -4.68
CA ASN A 85 4.27 -6.26 -3.61
C ASN A 85 5.39 -5.35 -4.11
N PHE A 86 5.25 -4.06 -3.84
CA PHE A 86 6.22 -3.03 -4.17
C PHE A 86 6.75 -2.40 -2.89
N SER A 87 8.06 -2.18 -2.83
CA SER A 87 8.70 -1.51 -1.70
C SER A 87 9.65 -0.44 -2.18
N ILE A 88 9.85 0.59 -1.36
CA ILE A 88 10.84 1.65 -1.56
C ILE A 88 11.58 1.90 -0.26
N THR A 89 12.87 2.15 -0.35
CA THR A 89 13.72 2.52 0.78
C THR A 89 14.32 3.89 0.54
N CYS A 90 14.21 4.78 1.54
CA CYS A 90 14.79 6.11 1.51
C CYS A 90 15.84 6.24 2.59
N THR A 91 16.97 6.86 2.26
CA THR A 91 18.14 7.03 3.13
C THR A 91 18.37 8.51 3.40
N GLY A 92 18.63 8.84 4.64
CA GLY A 92 18.99 10.17 5.12
C GLY A 92 20.12 10.12 6.16
N GLU A 93 20.50 11.26 6.70
CA GLU A 93 21.56 11.35 7.72
C GLU A 93 21.23 10.55 9.00
N GLY A 94 19.94 10.44 9.35
CA GLY A 94 19.47 9.69 10.52
C GLY A 94 19.34 8.18 10.31
N GLY A 95 19.61 7.67 9.09
CA GLY A 95 19.45 6.25 8.74
C GLY A 95 18.54 6.03 7.54
N SER A 96 17.79 4.92 7.53
CA SER A 96 16.90 4.54 6.43
C SER A 96 15.48 4.28 6.92
N GLY A 97 14.49 4.63 6.10
CA GLY A 97 13.08 4.30 6.25
C GLY A 97 12.58 3.58 5.01
N SER A 98 11.54 2.75 5.15
CA SER A 98 10.94 2.01 4.03
C SER A 98 9.42 2.03 4.10
N ALA A 99 8.79 1.90 2.94
CA ALA A 99 7.35 1.70 2.80
C ALA A 99 7.07 0.64 1.75
N SER A 100 5.90 0.00 1.84
CA SER A 100 5.44 -0.99 0.87
C SER A 100 3.97 -0.81 0.54
N VAL A 101 3.57 -1.25 -0.66
CA VAL A 101 2.19 -1.28 -1.14
C VAL A 101 1.99 -2.54 -1.97
N THR A 102 0.77 -3.07 -1.94
CA THR A 102 0.36 -4.22 -2.74
C THR A 102 -0.60 -3.77 -3.83
N VAL A 103 -0.38 -4.25 -5.06
CA VAL A 103 -1.29 -4.11 -6.18
C VAL A 103 -1.75 -5.49 -6.62
N GLU A 104 -3.04 -5.70 -6.64
CA GLU A 104 -3.62 -6.95 -7.11
C GLU A 104 -3.72 -6.96 -8.64
N GLY A 105 -3.15 -7.99 -9.27
CA GLY A 105 -3.32 -8.29 -10.68
C GLY A 105 -4.45 -9.30 -10.88
N TYR A 106 -5.39 -9.01 -11.78
CA TYR A 106 -6.47 -9.93 -12.11
C TYR A 106 -6.66 -10.09 -13.62
N ARG A 107 -7.40 -11.11 -14.01
CA ARG A 107 -7.94 -11.29 -15.36
C ARG A 107 -9.45 -11.49 -15.28
N ASN A 108 -10.16 -11.20 -16.34
CA ASN A 108 -11.53 -11.64 -16.47
C ASN A 108 -11.55 -13.05 -17.09
N THR A 109 -12.45 -13.88 -16.61
CA THR A 109 -12.70 -15.22 -17.14
C THR A 109 -14.17 -15.29 -17.51
N ASP A 110 -14.43 -15.67 -18.75
CA ASP A 110 -15.77 -15.94 -19.24
C ASP A 110 -16.04 -17.45 -19.18
N GLY A 111 -17.26 -17.83 -18.89
CA GLY A 111 -17.68 -19.22 -18.84
C GLY A 111 -19.18 -19.38 -19.05
N VAL A 112 -19.60 -20.63 -19.00
CA VAL A 112 -21.02 -21.01 -19.10
C VAL A 112 -21.30 -22.09 -18.05
N VAL A 113 -22.36 -21.89 -17.26
CA VAL A 113 -22.87 -22.92 -16.36
C VAL A 113 -23.84 -23.80 -17.15
N VAL A 114 -23.51 -25.07 -17.27
CA VAL A 114 -24.26 -26.04 -18.07
C VAL A 114 -24.62 -27.26 -17.24
N ASP A 115 -25.89 -27.58 -17.30
CA ASP A 115 -26.59 -28.84 -17.06
C ASP A 115 -28.00 -28.61 -17.64
N GLY A 116 -28.02 -28.30 -18.99
CA GLY A 116 -29.00 -27.40 -19.56
C GLY A 116 -28.55 -25.94 -19.30
N TYR A 117 -28.83 -24.93 -19.93
CA TYR A 117 -28.35 -23.57 -19.63
C TYR A 117 -28.90 -23.09 -18.27
N ILE A 118 -28.05 -23.02 -17.28
CA ILE A 118 -28.44 -22.64 -15.89
C ILE A 118 -28.41 -21.11 -15.71
N SER A 119 -29.61 -20.53 -15.61
CA SER A 119 -29.79 -19.11 -15.33
C SER A 119 -29.79 -18.84 -13.82
N GLY A 120 -29.18 -17.74 -13.41
CA GLY A 120 -29.17 -17.29 -12.03
C GLY A 120 -28.32 -18.14 -11.08
N ALA A 121 -27.40 -18.97 -11.62
CA ALA A 121 -26.41 -19.64 -10.79
C ALA A 121 -25.44 -18.62 -10.24
N GLU A 122 -25.15 -18.69 -8.95
CA GLU A 122 -24.04 -17.97 -8.35
C GLU A 122 -22.73 -18.65 -8.76
N VAL A 123 -21.80 -17.87 -9.29
CA VAL A 123 -20.47 -18.32 -9.70
C VAL A 123 -19.45 -17.53 -8.93
N CYS A 124 -18.54 -18.18 -8.21
CA CYS A 124 -17.53 -17.53 -7.40
C CYS A 124 -16.13 -18.10 -7.64
N ILE A 125 -15.14 -17.37 -7.17
CA ILE A 125 -13.76 -17.82 -7.07
C ILE A 125 -13.51 -18.24 -5.62
N ASP A 126 -13.53 -19.54 -5.38
CA ASP A 126 -13.27 -20.18 -4.09
C ASP A 126 -11.77 -20.16 -3.82
N GLU A 127 -11.34 -19.27 -2.90
CA GLU A 127 -9.93 -19.05 -2.57
C GLU A 127 -9.47 -19.92 -1.40
N ASP A 128 -10.40 -20.44 -0.59
CA ASP A 128 -10.12 -21.20 0.64
C ASP A 128 -10.44 -22.70 0.55
N GLU A 129 -10.88 -23.14 -0.65
CA GLU A 129 -11.25 -24.54 -0.93
C GLU A 129 -12.43 -25.06 -0.11
N SER A 130 -13.35 -24.16 0.28
CA SER A 130 -14.55 -24.47 1.05
C SER A 130 -15.65 -25.13 0.19
N TRP A 131 -15.55 -24.99 -1.15
CA TRP A 131 -16.56 -25.41 -2.13
C TRP A 131 -17.91 -24.70 -1.97
N THR A 132 -17.88 -23.52 -1.34
CA THR A 132 -19.03 -22.62 -1.19
C THR A 132 -18.66 -21.23 -1.73
N CYS A 133 -19.68 -20.41 -2.02
CA CYS A 133 -19.45 -19.02 -2.38
C CYS A 133 -19.57 -18.17 -1.12
N ASP A 134 -18.45 -17.72 -0.58
CA ASP A 134 -18.40 -16.94 0.63
C ASP A 134 -18.48 -15.42 0.35
N SER A 135 -18.97 -14.66 1.31
CA SER A 135 -19.24 -13.22 1.13
C SER A 135 -17.99 -12.35 0.90
N ASN A 136 -16.80 -12.89 1.17
CA ASN A 136 -15.49 -12.27 0.97
C ASN A 136 -14.85 -12.65 -0.38
N GLU A 137 -15.48 -13.54 -1.13
CA GLU A 137 -15.02 -14.00 -2.43
C GLU A 137 -15.62 -13.22 -3.58
N ASN A 138 -14.91 -13.17 -4.70
CA ASN A 138 -15.46 -12.62 -5.93
C ASN A 138 -16.57 -13.53 -6.44
N SER A 139 -17.76 -12.97 -6.64
CA SER A 139 -18.88 -13.70 -7.24
C SER A 139 -19.56 -12.91 -8.34
N THR A 140 -20.28 -13.63 -9.19
CA THR A 140 -21.15 -13.14 -10.26
C THR A 140 -22.33 -14.08 -10.42
N THR A 141 -23.29 -13.73 -11.28
CA THR A 141 -24.46 -14.56 -11.53
C THR A 141 -24.54 -14.87 -13.04
N SER A 142 -24.86 -16.10 -13.39
CA SER A 142 -25.08 -16.48 -14.79
C SER A 142 -26.35 -15.84 -15.36
N ASP A 143 -26.30 -15.48 -16.62
CA ASP A 143 -27.44 -14.96 -17.38
C ASP A 143 -28.40 -16.09 -17.85
N ASN A 144 -29.40 -15.74 -18.68
CA ASN A 144 -30.39 -16.70 -19.20
C ASN A 144 -29.82 -17.72 -20.17
N ASP A 145 -28.63 -17.49 -20.70
CA ASP A 145 -27.88 -18.43 -21.52
C ASP A 145 -26.84 -19.21 -20.71
N GLY A 146 -26.87 -19.11 -19.36
CA GLY A 146 -25.90 -19.70 -18.46
C GLY A 146 -24.56 -19.00 -18.46
N LYS A 147 -24.36 -17.91 -19.23
CA LYS A 147 -23.07 -17.24 -19.39
C LYS A 147 -22.77 -16.34 -18.21
N PHE A 148 -21.47 -16.26 -17.89
CA PHE A 148 -20.97 -15.35 -16.87
C PHE A 148 -19.60 -14.80 -17.24
N THR A 149 -19.27 -13.66 -16.66
CA THR A 149 -17.91 -13.09 -16.63
C THR A 149 -17.54 -12.82 -15.18
N ILE A 150 -16.39 -13.31 -14.74
CA ILE A 150 -15.92 -13.14 -13.38
C ILE A 150 -14.47 -12.66 -13.37
N ARG A 151 -14.16 -11.79 -12.43
CA ARG A 151 -12.80 -11.38 -12.11
C ARG A 151 -12.07 -12.52 -11.41
N TYR A 152 -10.91 -12.90 -11.95
CA TYR A 152 -10.11 -14.01 -11.47
C TYR A 152 -8.67 -13.59 -11.16
N ALA A 153 -8.19 -13.91 -9.97
CA ALA A 153 -6.78 -13.79 -9.62
C ALA A 153 -6.20 -15.17 -9.28
N ASN A 154 -6.70 -15.82 -8.24
CA ASN A 154 -6.33 -17.16 -7.79
C ASN A 154 -7.59 -17.85 -7.25
N GLY A 155 -7.57 -19.18 -7.12
CA GLY A 155 -8.66 -19.98 -6.54
C GLY A 155 -9.31 -20.93 -7.53
N ASN A 156 -10.35 -21.64 -7.08
CA ASN A 156 -11.14 -22.54 -7.87
C ASN A 156 -12.43 -21.84 -8.34
N LEU A 157 -12.94 -22.21 -9.52
CA LEU A 157 -14.23 -21.73 -9.97
C LEU A 157 -15.31 -22.66 -9.43
N VAL A 158 -16.25 -22.13 -8.67
CA VAL A 158 -17.39 -22.84 -8.09
C VAL A 158 -18.69 -22.23 -8.60
N SER A 159 -19.69 -23.06 -8.86
CA SER A 159 -21.04 -22.63 -9.29
C SER A 159 -22.09 -23.31 -8.40
N ILE A 160 -23.05 -22.52 -7.91
CA ILE A 160 -24.07 -22.99 -6.97
C ILE A 160 -25.46 -22.52 -7.40
N GLY A 161 -26.44 -23.42 -7.33
CA GLY A 161 -27.84 -23.08 -7.59
C GLY A 161 -28.14 -22.76 -9.03
N GLY A 162 -29.14 -21.90 -9.24
CA GLY A 162 -29.66 -21.54 -10.56
C GLY A 162 -30.88 -22.35 -10.98
N THR A 163 -31.41 -22.03 -12.17
CA THR A 163 -32.59 -22.70 -12.75
C THR A 163 -32.25 -23.22 -14.14
N ASP A 164 -32.43 -24.50 -14.36
CA ASP A 164 -32.34 -25.12 -15.69
C ASP A 164 -33.51 -24.64 -16.55
N LEU A 165 -33.22 -23.98 -17.67
CA LEU A 165 -34.20 -23.42 -18.56
C LEU A 165 -34.63 -24.42 -19.67
N ASP A 166 -33.87 -25.50 -19.88
CA ASP A 166 -34.14 -26.50 -20.89
C ASP A 166 -35.10 -27.61 -20.42
N SER A 167 -35.36 -27.65 -19.09
CA SER A 167 -36.22 -28.65 -18.45
C SER A 167 -37.68 -28.20 -18.23
N GLN A 168 -38.09 -27.04 -18.81
CA GLN A 168 -39.45 -26.50 -18.67
C GLN A 168 -40.35 -26.79 -19.85
#